data_577d1d2c9b0ee1c000bdc46fbf07442f
#
_entry.id   577d1d2c9b0ee1c000bdc46fbf07442f
#
_cell.length_a   1.000
_cell.length_b   1.000
_cell.length_c   1.000
_cell.angle_alpha   90.00
_cell.angle_beta   90.00
_cell.angle_gamma   90.00
#
_symmetry.space_group_name_H-M   'P 1'
#
loop_
_entity.id
_entity.type
_entity.pdbx_description
1 polymer ?
#
loop_
_entity_poly.entity_id
_entity_poly.type
_entity_poly.pdbx_seq_one_letter_code
_entity_poly.pdbx_strand_id
1 'polypeptide(L)'
;MAVIRRPRDRALLVSEAADGSFQRPLGGHVEFGEYARDTIHREFGEEIGQRLTGVRLLGVLENIFPWRGSTEHEVVFIFRAAFADEAAYEIDEQVIADKTENRVFWRAPGTVRPPLYPAGLTELIAGG
;
A
#
# COMPACT_ATOMS: atom_id res chain seq x y z
N MET A 1 -4.67 -0.45 3.71
CA MET A 1 -3.79 -0.26 2.55
C MET A 1 -4.57 0.18 1.35
N ALA A 2 -3.95 0.93 0.46
CA ALA A 2 -4.59 1.33 -0.78
C ALA A 2 -3.78 0.91 -2.00
N VAL A 3 -4.48 0.33 -2.96
CA VAL A 3 -3.92 -0.08 -4.25
C VAL A 3 -4.07 1.09 -5.21
N ILE A 4 -2.94 1.67 -5.61
CA ILE A 4 -2.86 2.77 -6.56
C ILE A 4 -2.12 2.26 -7.79
N ARG A 5 -2.77 2.29 -8.95
CA ARG A 5 -2.14 1.90 -10.21
C ARG A 5 -1.88 3.13 -11.08
N ARG A 6 -0.67 3.23 -11.61
CA ARG A 6 -0.32 4.30 -12.54
C ARG A 6 -1.03 4.04 -13.88
N PRO A 7 -1.81 5.03 -14.39
CA PRO A 7 -2.64 4.79 -15.58
C PRO A 7 -1.88 4.34 -16.83
N ARG A 8 -0.69 4.90 -17.08
CA ARG A 8 0.03 4.66 -18.34
C ARG A 8 0.55 3.23 -18.50
N ASP A 9 0.85 2.52 -17.40
CA ASP A 9 1.48 1.21 -17.45
C ASP A 9 0.95 0.22 -16.44
N ARG A 10 -0.03 0.63 -15.61
CA ARG A 10 -0.65 -0.20 -14.57
C ARG A 10 0.31 -0.59 -13.45
N ALA A 11 1.46 0.07 -13.33
CA ALA A 11 2.37 -0.17 -12.23
C ALA A 11 1.70 0.13 -10.88
N LEU A 12 2.06 -0.64 -9.87
CA LEU A 12 1.48 -0.58 -8.53
C LEU A 12 2.37 0.24 -7.61
N LEU A 13 1.79 1.21 -6.90
CA LEU A 13 2.54 1.97 -5.91
C LEU A 13 2.83 1.10 -4.69
N VAL A 14 4.10 0.96 -4.35
CA VAL A 14 4.54 0.12 -3.24
C VAL A 14 5.61 0.79 -2.40
N SER A 15 5.73 0.35 -1.16
CA SER A 15 6.93 0.57 -0.36
C SER A 15 7.67 -0.76 -0.24
N GLU A 16 8.98 -0.69 -0.06
CA GLU A 16 9.80 -1.88 0.07
C GLU A 16 10.34 -1.99 1.50
N ALA A 17 10.38 -3.22 2.02
CA ALA A 17 10.99 -3.48 3.30
C ALA A 17 12.47 -3.09 3.28
N ALA A 18 13.02 -2.64 4.41
CA ALA A 18 14.40 -2.16 4.49
C ALA A 18 15.42 -3.19 4.00
N ASP A 19 15.14 -4.47 4.22
CA ASP A 19 16.02 -5.57 3.78
C ASP A 19 15.70 -6.08 2.36
N GLY A 20 14.73 -5.47 1.68
CA GLY A 20 14.33 -5.88 0.33
C GLY A 20 13.52 -7.16 0.26
N SER A 21 13.09 -7.71 1.38
CA SER A 21 12.44 -9.03 1.43
C SER A 21 11.02 -9.07 0.88
N PHE A 22 10.32 -7.93 0.88
CA PHE A 22 8.96 -7.84 0.34
C PHE A 22 8.61 -6.40 -0.03
N GLN A 23 7.54 -6.27 -0.81
CA GLN A 23 6.94 -4.99 -1.16
C GLN A 23 5.47 -5.01 -0.76
N ARG A 24 4.90 -3.85 -0.47
CA ARG A 24 3.49 -3.74 -0.11
C ARG A 24 2.92 -2.39 -0.53
N PRO A 25 1.60 -2.31 -0.77
CA PRO A 25 0.95 -1.01 -0.95
C PRO A 25 1.08 -0.16 0.31
N LEU A 26 0.95 1.14 0.16
CA LEU A 26 1.00 2.07 1.29
C LEU A 26 -0.27 1.97 2.13
N GLY A 27 -0.12 2.30 3.38
CA GLY A 27 -1.19 2.33 4.35
C GLY A 27 -0.63 2.19 5.75
N GLY A 28 -1.47 2.41 6.74
CA GLY A 28 -1.08 2.33 8.13
C GLY A 28 -2.14 1.66 8.97
N HIS A 29 -1.92 1.67 10.27
CA HIS A 29 -2.84 1.08 11.22
C HIS A 29 -4.05 1.96 11.43
N VAL A 30 -5.23 1.32 11.50
CA VAL A 30 -6.47 2.00 11.86
C VAL A 30 -6.38 2.37 13.34
N GLU A 31 -6.57 3.64 13.65
CA GLU A 31 -6.59 4.11 15.02
C GLU A 31 -7.96 3.91 15.65
N PHE A 32 -7.99 3.80 16.99
CA PHE A 32 -9.25 3.65 17.70
C PHE A 32 -10.18 4.83 17.37
N GLY A 33 -11.43 4.48 17.02
CA GLY A 33 -12.43 5.48 16.66
C GLY A 33 -12.35 5.98 15.21
N GLU A 34 -11.43 5.42 14.41
CA GLU A 34 -11.24 5.80 13.02
C GLU A 34 -11.78 4.71 12.08
N TYR A 35 -12.52 5.11 11.05
CA TYR A 35 -12.90 4.17 10.01
C TYR A 35 -11.68 3.85 9.12
N ALA A 36 -11.60 2.61 8.65
CA ALA A 36 -10.48 2.19 7.79
C ALA A 36 -10.34 3.07 6.54
N ARG A 37 -11.45 3.52 5.96
CA ARG A 37 -11.44 4.43 4.81
C ARG A 37 -10.74 5.76 5.16
N ASP A 38 -11.01 6.29 6.33
CA ASP A 38 -10.41 7.55 6.76
C ASP A 38 -8.92 7.39 7.05
N THR A 39 -8.51 6.20 7.53
CA THR A 39 -7.11 5.86 7.73
C THR A 39 -6.32 6.03 6.44
N ILE A 40 -6.85 5.56 5.32
CA ILE A 40 -6.17 5.64 4.03
C ILE A 40 -5.92 7.10 3.64
N HIS A 41 -6.91 7.96 3.79
CA HIS A 41 -6.75 9.39 3.50
C HIS A 41 -5.70 10.03 4.40
N ARG A 42 -5.77 9.75 5.70
CA ARG A 42 -4.83 10.31 6.68
C ARG A 42 -3.40 9.87 6.41
N GLU A 43 -3.19 8.56 6.23
CA GLU A 43 -1.86 7.99 6.04
C GLU A 43 -1.20 8.47 4.75
N PHE A 44 -1.93 8.57 3.64
CA PHE A 44 -1.37 9.08 2.40
C PHE A 44 -0.98 10.56 2.53
N GLY A 45 -1.78 11.35 3.25
CA GLY A 45 -1.45 12.74 3.53
C GLY A 45 -0.18 12.87 4.38
N GLU A 46 -0.08 12.06 5.42
CA GLU A 46 1.08 12.09 6.33
C GLU A 46 2.34 11.54 5.69
N GLU A 47 2.23 10.44 4.95
CA GLU A 47 3.40 9.72 4.44
C GLU A 47 3.98 10.34 3.17
N ILE A 48 3.15 10.72 2.22
CA ILE A 48 3.63 11.23 0.91
C ILE A 48 2.95 12.53 0.48
N GLY A 49 2.13 13.12 1.34
CA GLY A 49 1.51 14.41 1.04
C GLY A 49 0.50 14.39 -0.10
N GLN A 50 -0.13 13.25 -0.37
CA GLN A 50 -1.06 13.11 -1.48
C GLN A 50 -2.50 12.91 -1.02
N ARG A 51 -3.42 13.50 -1.77
CA ARG A 51 -4.86 13.32 -1.60
C ARG A 51 -5.34 12.23 -2.53
N LEU A 52 -6.31 11.44 -2.05
CA LEU A 52 -6.88 10.33 -2.81
C LEU A 52 -8.30 10.64 -3.25
N THR A 53 -8.71 10.01 -4.35
CA THR A 53 -10.07 10.05 -4.85
C THR A 53 -10.49 8.64 -5.26
N GLY A 54 -11.81 8.42 -5.40
CA GLY A 54 -12.35 7.14 -5.85
C GLY A 54 -12.04 5.97 -4.91
N VAL A 55 -11.92 6.22 -3.63
CA VAL A 55 -11.60 5.18 -2.64
C VAL A 55 -12.75 4.21 -2.51
N ARG A 56 -12.49 2.93 -2.77
CA ARG A 56 -13.50 1.87 -2.55
C ARG A 56 -12.84 0.60 -2.03
N LEU A 57 -13.56 -0.12 -1.21
CA LEU A 57 -13.08 -1.37 -0.63
C LEU A 57 -13.02 -2.48 -1.69
N LEU A 58 -11.85 -3.12 -1.83
CA LEU A 58 -11.68 -4.31 -2.64
C LEU A 58 -11.91 -5.58 -1.85
N GLY A 59 -11.46 -5.61 -0.61
CA GLY A 59 -11.62 -6.78 0.24
C GLY A 59 -10.88 -6.63 1.55
N VAL A 60 -10.95 -7.67 2.34
CA VAL A 60 -10.29 -7.76 3.65
C VAL A 60 -9.46 -9.02 3.67
N LEU A 61 -8.20 -8.89 4.06
CA LEU A 61 -7.28 -10.02 4.19
C LEU A 61 -6.90 -10.20 5.65
N GLU A 62 -6.74 -11.45 6.04
CA GLU A 62 -6.34 -11.80 7.39
C GLU A 62 -5.04 -12.60 7.32
N ASN A 63 -4.04 -12.16 8.08
CA ASN A 63 -2.72 -12.77 8.07
C ASN A 63 -2.28 -13.12 9.48
N ILE A 64 -1.67 -14.28 9.61
CA ILE A 64 -1.04 -14.74 10.84
C ILE A 64 0.40 -15.07 10.48
N PHE A 65 1.35 -14.42 11.11
CA PHE A 65 2.76 -14.58 10.76
C PHE A 65 3.67 -14.41 11.96
N PRO A 66 4.89 -15.02 11.93
CA PRO A 66 5.86 -14.82 12.98
C PRO A 66 6.55 -13.47 12.83
N TRP A 67 6.73 -12.77 13.93
CA TRP A 67 7.43 -11.50 13.97
C TRP A 67 8.12 -11.32 15.31
N ARG A 68 9.47 -11.16 15.27
CA ARG A 68 10.30 -10.89 16.46
C ARG A 68 10.00 -11.84 17.63
N GLY A 69 9.91 -13.14 17.36
CA GLY A 69 9.71 -14.17 18.38
C GLY A 69 8.29 -14.36 18.87
N SER A 70 7.33 -13.64 18.31
CA SER A 70 5.91 -13.84 18.62
C SER A 70 5.10 -14.07 17.35
N THR A 71 3.85 -14.47 17.53
CA THR A 71 2.91 -14.64 16.42
C THR A 71 2.02 -13.40 16.34
N GLU A 72 2.03 -12.77 15.18
CA GLU A 72 1.18 -11.61 14.90
C GLU A 72 -0.05 -12.04 14.12
N HIS A 73 -1.17 -11.41 14.43
CA HIS A 73 -2.44 -11.63 13.72
C HIS A 73 -2.94 -10.27 13.26
N GLU A 74 -3.11 -10.12 11.94
CA GLU A 74 -3.42 -8.84 11.32
C GLU A 74 -4.63 -8.96 10.40
N VAL A 75 -5.55 -8.01 10.49
CA VAL A 75 -6.67 -7.86 9.57
C VAL A 75 -6.40 -6.61 8.75
N VAL A 76 -6.35 -6.75 7.43
CA VAL A 76 -5.98 -5.66 6.52
C VAL A 76 -7.14 -5.36 5.58
N PHE A 77 -7.60 -4.10 5.62
CA PHE A 77 -8.59 -3.61 4.67
C PHE A 77 -7.85 -3.11 3.43
N ILE A 78 -8.21 -3.64 2.27
CA ILE A 78 -7.59 -3.29 1.00
C ILE A 78 -8.55 -2.44 0.19
N PHE A 79 -8.14 -1.21 -0.08
CA PHE A 79 -8.92 -0.26 -0.88
C PHE A 79 -8.26 -0.06 -2.25
N ARG A 80 -9.07 0.27 -3.22
CA ARG A 80 -8.61 0.80 -4.50
C ARG A 80 -8.81 2.31 -4.46
N ALA A 81 -7.84 3.07 -4.98
CA ALA A 81 -7.93 4.52 -5.01
C ALA A 81 -7.11 5.08 -6.16
N ALA A 82 -7.25 6.36 -6.41
CA ALA A 82 -6.45 7.10 -7.38
C ALA A 82 -5.93 8.38 -6.71
N PHE A 83 -4.82 8.92 -7.24
CA PHE A 83 -4.36 10.22 -6.82
C PHE A 83 -5.27 11.32 -7.36
N ALA A 84 -5.62 12.28 -6.51
CA ALA A 84 -6.39 13.43 -6.93
C ALA A 84 -5.58 14.35 -7.85
N ASP A 85 -4.28 14.44 -7.63
CA ASP A 85 -3.34 15.20 -8.46
C ASP A 85 -2.62 14.25 -9.41
N GLU A 86 -2.87 14.39 -10.70
CA GLU A 86 -2.25 13.55 -11.73
C GLU A 86 -0.73 13.68 -11.77
N ALA A 87 -0.17 14.81 -11.34
CA ALA A 87 1.27 14.99 -11.27
C ALA A 87 1.95 14.00 -10.31
N ALA A 88 1.21 13.47 -9.36
CA ALA A 88 1.74 12.48 -8.41
C ALA A 88 2.19 11.19 -9.12
N TYR A 89 1.58 10.85 -10.25
CA TYR A 89 1.97 9.66 -11.02
C TYR A 89 3.32 9.80 -11.72
N GLU A 90 3.83 11.03 -11.83
CA GLU A 90 5.12 11.29 -12.47
C GLU A 90 6.30 11.24 -11.48
N ILE A 91 6.02 11.07 -10.21
CA ILE A 91 7.07 10.90 -9.19
C ILE A 91 7.53 9.45 -9.22
N ASP A 92 8.74 9.21 -9.69
CA ASP A 92 9.25 7.83 -9.85
C ASP A 92 9.61 7.18 -8.52
N GLU A 93 10.17 7.94 -7.60
CA GLU A 93 10.58 7.43 -6.30
C GLU A 93 10.52 8.54 -5.25
N GLN A 94 10.10 8.19 -4.05
CA GLN A 94 10.06 9.11 -2.94
C GLN A 94 10.24 8.35 -1.63
N VAL A 95 10.43 9.08 -0.54
CA VAL A 95 10.64 8.52 0.79
C VAL A 95 9.44 8.84 1.66
N ILE A 96 9.00 7.88 2.47
CA ILE A 96 7.92 8.12 3.43
C ILE A 96 8.43 9.10 4.48
N ALA A 97 7.62 10.14 4.77
CA ALA A 97 7.92 11.10 5.81
C ALA A 97 8.16 10.36 7.15
N ASP A 98 9.16 10.77 7.89
CA ASP A 98 9.57 10.19 9.17
C ASP A 98 10.14 8.76 9.10
N LYS A 99 10.25 8.19 7.89
CA LYS A 99 10.79 6.85 7.68
C LYS A 99 11.71 6.85 6.47
N THR A 100 12.85 7.50 6.62
CA THR A 100 13.80 7.72 5.52
C THR A 100 14.33 6.44 4.89
N GLU A 101 14.17 5.30 5.55
CA GLU A 101 14.60 4.00 5.06
C GLU A 101 13.60 3.34 4.11
N ASN A 102 12.35 3.83 4.09
CA ASN A 102 11.29 3.22 3.31
C ASN A 102 11.08 3.99 2.01
N ARG A 103 11.51 3.37 0.92
CA ARG A 103 11.31 3.92 -0.41
C ARG A 103 9.92 3.58 -0.91
N VAL A 104 9.33 4.52 -1.65
CA VAL A 104 8.05 4.35 -2.33
C VAL A 104 8.30 4.51 -3.82
N PHE A 105 7.88 3.54 -4.61
CA PHE A 105 8.10 3.53 -6.05
C PHE A 105 7.05 2.67 -6.75
N TRP A 106 7.20 2.52 -8.07
CA TRP A 106 6.21 1.83 -8.90
C TRP A 106 6.71 0.44 -9.25
N ARG A 107 5.92 -0.56 -8.84
CA ARG A 107 6.19 -1.97 -9.16
C ARG A 107 5.54 -2.32 -10.50
N ALA A 108 6.33 -2.75 -11.46
CA ALA A 108 5.82 -3.10 -12.78
C ALA A 108 4.88 -4.32 -12.72
N PRO A 109 3.82 -4.35 -13.55
CA PRO A 109 2.96 -5.53 -13.66
C PRO A 109 3.78 -6.76 -14.04
N GLY A 110 3.42 -7.90 -13.48
CA GLY A 110 4.14 -9.15 -13.74
C GLY A 110 5.40 -9.36 -12.90
N THR A 111 5.76 -8.39 -12.07
CA THR A 111 6.89 -8.55 -11.15
C THR A 111 6.56 -9.65 -10.14
N VAL A 112 7.49 -10.60 -9.98
CA VAL A 112 7.32 -11.74 -9.07
C VAL A 112 8.13 -11.58 -7.79
N ARG A 113 9.29 -10.92 -7.90
CA ARG A 113 10.20 -10.75 -6.76
C ARG A 113 10.59 -9.29 -6.57
N PRO A 114 10.67 -8.83 -5.32
CA PRO A 114 10.31 -9.54 -4.10
C PRO A 114 8.80 -9.80 -4.03
N PRO A 115 8.35 -10.71 -3.13
CA PRO A 115 6.91 -11.00 -3.03
C PRO A 115 6.12 -9.78 -2.56
N LEU A 116 4.86 -9.75 -2.97
CA LEU A 116 3.92 -8.70 -2.58
C LEU A 116 3.18 -9.14 -1.31
N TYR A 117 3.22 -8.30 -0.31
CA TYR A 117 2.52 -8.49 0.97
C TYR A 117 1.27 -7.61 1.02
N PRO A 118 0.18 -7.96 1.71
CA PRO A 118 -0.02 -9.20 2.48
C PRO A 118 -0.38 -10.40 1.60
N ALA A 119 -0.29 -11.59 2.19
CA ALA A 119 -0.67 -12.82 1.50
C ALA A 119 -2.12 -12.72 1.02
N GLY A 120 -2.37 -13.16 -0.23
CA GLY A 120 -3.68 -13.06 -0.84
C GLY A 120 -3.92 -11.76 -1.64
N LEU A 121 -3.03 -10.78 -1.50
CA LEU A 121 -3.20 -9.49 -2.18
C LEU A 121 -3.15 -9.64 -3.70
N THR A 122 -2.21 -10.42 -4.22
CA THR A 122 -2.06 -10.60 -5.66
C THR A 122 -3.36 -11.13 -6.30
N GLU A 123 -3.97 -12.11 -5.67
CA GLU A 123 -5.23 -12.69 -6.15
C GLU A 123 -6.39 -11.69 -6.05
N LEU A 124 -6.42 -10.93 -4.97
CA LEU A 124 -7.48 -9.94 -4.74
C LEU A 124 -7.44 -8.83 -5.78
N ILE A 125 -6.25 -8.29 -6.09
CA ILE A 125 -6.13 -7.18 -7.05
C ILE A 125 -6.21 -7.65 -8.51
N ALA A 126 -5.94 -8.92 -8.78
CA ALA A 126 -6.09 -9.48 -10.13
C ALA A 126 -7.57 -9.55 -10.55
N GLY A 127 -8.48 -9.70 -9.59
CA GLY A 127 -9.92 -9.70 -9.85
C GLY A 127 -10.55 -8.31 -9.94
N GLY A 128 -9.80 -7.30 -9.62
CA GLY A 128 -10.25 -5.91 -9.62
C GLY A 128 -9.43 -5.05 -10.56
#